data_3c733452b4f12c7a69af665b7a7e8bc3
#
_entry.id   3c733452b4f12c7a69af665b7a7e8bc3
#
_cell.length_a   1.000
_cell.length_b   1.000
_cell.length_c   1.000
_cell.angle_alpha   90.00
_cell.angle_beta   90.00
_cell.angle_gamma   90.00
#
_symmetry.space_group_name_H-M   'P 1'
#
loop_
_entity.id
_entity.type
_entity.pdbx_description
1 polymer ?
#
loop_
_entity_poly.entity_id
_entity_poly.type
_entity_poly.pdbx_seq_one_letter_code
_entity_poly.pdbx_strand_id
1 'polypeptide(L)'
;MKTDLDHLPANKQRELERVKQIIFEEFEDALALGTMSWKKKGRIDKIILYGSYARGGWVDEPHTAKGYRSDFDLLIIVNDKRLTEKVDFWLKLDDRLIRELAIDKTLHTPVNFIVHTLQEVNDGLAHGRYFFMDVAKDGIALHEFDDKPLHTPKPKTPEQALAMAREYFEEWLPSAQSFHRGYKHAVGDGDLKKAAFDLHQSAERLYHTVLLVCTFYTPHVHNLGFLRIQAERLDMRLVDAWPRERREDRARFEKLKEAYVKARYSKHYRITEDELRWLGDCVEELGRAVHAICSERIAELEARAGQNPPLAPV
;
A
#
# COMPACT_ATOMS: atom_id res chain seq x y z
N MET A 1 11.65 15.00 -13.19
CA MET A 1 11.81 14.13 -12.01
C MET A 1 13.28 13.97 -11.72
N LYS A 2 13.71 13.65 -10.48
CA LYS A 2 15.11 13.32 -10.19
C LYS A 2 15.46 11.99 -10.84
N THR A 3 16.74 11.79 -11.20
CA THR A 3 17.23 10.54 -11.80
C THR A 3 18.48 10.02 -11.10
N ASP A 4 19.15 10.85 -10.28
CA ASP A 4 20.35 10.45 -9.56
C ASP A 4 20.02 9.65 -8.29
N LEU A 5 20.92 8.73 -7.95
CA LEU A 5 20.85 7.88 -6.77
C LEU A 5 22.06 8.09 -5.85
N ASP A 6 22.76 9.23 -5.97
CA ASP A 6 24.05 9.49 -5.32
C ASP A 6 23.95 9.48 -3.79
N HIS A 7 22.76 9.75 -3.25
CA HIS A 7 22.50 9.68 -1.82
C HIS A 7 22.40 8.25 -1.28
N LEU A 8 22.30 7.23 -2.15
CA LEU A 8 22.21 5.83 -1.75
C LEU A 8 23.61 5.16 -1.78
N PRO A 9 23.89 4.27 -0.79
CA PRO A 9 25.09 3.46 -0.84
C PRO A 9 25.16 2.59 -2.12
N ALA A 10 26.37 2.32 -2.61
CA ALA A 10 26.59 1.58 -3.86
C ALA A 10 25.96 0.17 -3.88
N ASN A 11 25.81 -0.49 -2.73
CA ASN A 11 25.11 -1.77 -2.64
C ASN A 11 23.61 -1.60 -2.89
N LYS A 12 22.98 -0.54 -2.40
CA LYS A 12 21.54 -0.25 -2.62
C LYS A 12 21.27 0.14 -4.07
N GLN A 13 22.18 0.89 -4.69
CA GLN A 13 22.08 1.20 -6.12
C GLN A 13 22.12 -0.07 -6.97
N ARG A 14 23.03 -1.03 -6.66
CA ARG A 14 23.10 -2.32 -7.35
C ARG A 14 21.86 -3.19 -7.11
N GLU A 15 21.30 -3.18 -5.91
CA GLU A 15 20.02 -3.87 -5.63
C GLU A 15 18.88 -3.29 -6.46
N LEU A 16 18.76 -1.97 -6.55
CA LEU A 16 17.74 -1.31 -7.37
C LEU A 16 17.90 -1.63 -8.87
N GLU A 17 19.13 -1.67 -9.37
CA GLU A 17 19.39 -2.09 -10.76
C GLU A 17 18.96 -3.53 -10.99
N ARG A 18 19.26 -4.45 -10.04
CA ARG A 18 18.79 -5.83 -10.09
C ARG A 18 17.27 -5.93 -10.06
N VAL A 19 16.61 -5.19 -9.18
CA VAL A 19 15.13 -5.13 -9.10
C VAL A 19 14.54 -4.65 -10.42
N LYS A 20 15.11 -3.59 -11.02
CA LYS A 20 14.69 -3.08 -12.33
C LYS A 20 14.81 -4.15 -13.41
N GLN A 21 15.92 -4.88 -13.46
CA GLN A 21 16.13 -5.98 -14.39
C GLN A 21 15.06 -7.07 -14.23
N ILE A 22 14.79 -7.51 -12.98
CA ILE A 22 13.76 -8.52 -12.69
C ILE A 22 12.38 -8.05 -13.18
N ILE A 23 12.05 -6.77 -12.95
CA ILE A 23 10.76 -6.20 -13.40
C ILE A 23 10.62 -6.33 -14.91
N PHE A 24 11.64 -6.00 -15.67
CA PHE A 24 11.59 -6.11 -17.13
C PHE A 24 11.52 -7.58 -17.60
N GLU A 25 12.34 -8.46 -17.05
CA GLU A 25 12.35 -9.88 -17.38
C GLU A 25 10.95 -10.52 -17.18
N GLU A 26 10.34 -10.35 -16.00
CA GLU A 26 9.02 -10.92 -15.71
C GLU A 26 7.90 -10.27 -16.51
N PHE A 27 7.99 -8.98 -16.78
CA PHE A 27 7.01 -8.28 -17.59
C PHE A 27 7.08 -8.71 -19.07
N GLU A 28 8.25 -8.84 -19.64
CA GLU A 28 8.46 -9.33 -21.00
C GLU A 28 8.00 -10.78 -21.16
N ASP A 29 8.30 -11.64 -20.17
CA ASP A 29 7.80 -13.02 -20.13
C ASP A 29 6.27 -13.09 -20.07
N ALA A 30 5.63 -12.21 -19.30
CA ALA A 30 4.17 -12.13 -19.23
C ALA A 30 3.52 -11.70 -20.55
N LEU A 31 4.24 -10.86 -21.34
CA LEU A 31 3.78 -10.42 -22.66
C LEU A 31 4.04 -11.45 -23.76
N ALA A 32 5.11 -12.23 -23.68
CA ALA A 32 5.60 -13.13 -24.73
C ALA A 32 4.56 -14.15 -25.20
N LEU A 33 3.69 -14.62 -24.28
CA LEU A 33 2.62 -15.59 -24.58
C LEU A 33 1.36 -14.96 -25.21
N GLY A 34 1.35 -13.62 -25.37
CA GLY A 34 0.19 -12.88 -25.83
C GLY A 34 0.10 -12.73 -27.35
N THR A 35 -0.99 -13.23 -27.97
CA THR A 35 -1.26 -13.04 -29.40
C THR A 35 -1.97 -11.72 -29.73
N MET A 36 -2.59 -11.09 -28.75
CA MET A 36 -3.38 -9.86 -28.90
C MET A 36 -2.49 -8.63 -29.20
N SER A 37 -2.93 -7.77 -30.12
CA SER A 37 -2.16 -6.61 -30.58
C SER A 37 -1.76 -5.63 -29.45
N TRP A 38 -2.60 -5.47 -28.44
CA TRP A 38 -2.32 -4.60 -27.32
C TRP A 38 -1.24 -5.20 -26.38
N LYS A 39 -1.19 -6.54 -26.21
CA LYS A 39 -0.11 -7.21 -25.48
C LYS A 39 1.24 -7.00 -26.19
N LYS A 40 1.27 -7.15 -27.52
CA LYS A 40 2.48 -6.94 -28.31
C LYS A 40 3.01 -5.48 -28.27
N LYS A 41 2.15 -4.53 -27.92
CA LYS A 41 2.51 -3.11 -27.73
C LYS A 41 2.65 -2.72 -26.27
N GLY A 42 2.46 -3.70 -25.36
CA GLY A 42 2.61 -3.49 -23.92
C GLY A 42 4.03 -3.08 -23.57
N ARG A 43 4.17 -2.07 -22.72
CA ARG A 43 5.47 -1.63 -22.23
C ARG A 43 5.34 -0.92 -20.91
N ILE A 44 6.46 -0.88 -20.20
CA ILE A 44 6.65 -0.04 -19.02
C ILE A 44 7.10 1.34 -19.52
N ASP A 45 6.32 2.37 -19.23
CA ASP A 45 6.66 3.76 -19.57
C ASP A 45 7.61 4.37 -18.54
N LYS A 46 7.41 4.09 -17.24
CA LYS A 46 8.29 4.59 -16.17
C LYS A 46 8.36 3.60 -14.99
N ILE A 47 9.51 3.60 -14.30
CA ILE A 47 9.69 2.99 -12.99
C ILE A 47 10.20 4.09 -12.06
N ILE A 48 9.47 4.39 -11.00
CA ILE A 48 9.77 5.49 -10.08
C ILE A 48 9.96 4.93 -8.68
N LEU A 49 11.14 5.15 -8.09
CA LEU A 49 11.40 4.92 -6.67
C LEU A 49 10.77 6.05 -5.88
N TYR A 50 9.97 5.72 -4.85
CA TYR A 50 9.39 6.70 -3.94
C TYR A 50 9.58 6.27 -2.48
N GLY A 51 9.01 6.99 -1.53
CA GLY A 51 9.07 6.62 -0.12
C GLY A 51 10.40 6.98 0.56
N SER A 52 10.79 6.19 1.56
CA SER A 52 11.94 6.50 2.44
C SER A 52 13.27 6.49 1.69
N TYR A 53 13.47 5.56 0.77
CA TYR A 53 14.69 5.48 -0.03
C TYR A 53 14.84 6.67 -0.99
N ALA A 54 13.75 7.13 -1.59
CA ALA A 54 13.81 8.31 -2.47
C ALA A 54 14.10 9.61 -1.70
N ARG A 55 13.66 9.70 -0.43
CA ARG A 55 13.87 10.88 0.43
C ARG A 55 15.16 10.84 1.25
N GLY A 56 15.92 9.75 1.23
CA GLY A 56 17.12 9.58 2.02
C GLY A 56 16.88 9.31 3.52
N GLY A 57 15.64 8.99 3.90
CA GLY A 57 15.24 8.70 5.29
C GLY A 57 14.98 7.22 5.58
N TRP A 58 15.63 6.31 4.85
CA TRP A 58 15.44 4.87 5.08
C TRP A 58 16.11 4.41 6.38
N VAL A 59 15.55 3.36 6.97
CA VAL A 59 16.07 2.68 8.16
C VAL A 59 16.44 1.25 7.79
N ASP A 60 17.63 0.80 8.15
CA ASP A 60 18.07 -0.58 8.01
C ASP A 60 18.65 -1.06 9.34
N GLU A 61 17.77 -1.34 10.31
CA GLU A 61 18.11 -1.75 11.66
C GLU A 61 17.63 -3.18 11.97
N PRO A 62 18.18 -4.22 11.30
CA PRO A 62 17.73 -5.60 11.50
C PRO A 62 18.01 -6.14 12.90
N HIS A 63 18.89 -5.49 13.66
CA HIS A 63 19.36 -5.94 14.97
C HIS A 63 18.68 -5.26 16.15
N THR A 64 17.79 -4.28 15.91
CA THR A 64 17.00 -3.68 16.98
C THR A 64 15.82 -4.57 17.37
N ALA A 65 15.30 -4.42 18.58
CA ALA A 65 14.13 -5.16 19.06
C ALA A 65 12.90 -4.99 18.12
N LYS A 66 12.82 -3.90 17.36
CA LYS A 66 11.79 -3.63 16.37
C LYS A 66 12.08 -4.26 15.00
N GLY A 67 13.33 -4.63 14.68
CA GLY A 67 13.73 -5.30 13.44
C GLY A 67 13.26 -4.61 12.16
N TYR A 68 13.10 -3.27 12.21
CA TYR A 68 12.48 -2.51 11.12
C TYR A 68 13.49 -2.32 9.98
N ARG A 69 13.05 -2.70 8.79
CA ARG A 69 13.76 -2.41 7.53
C ARG A 69 12.83 -1.65 6.62
N SER A 70 13.35 -0.60 6.02
CA SER A 70 12.66 0.09 4.95
C SER A 70 12.68 -0.76 3.68
N ASP A 71 11.61 -0.66 2.89
CA ASP A 71 11.42 -1.36 1.63
C ASP A 71 11.73 -0.42 0.46
N PHE A 72 12.12 -0.97 -0.67
CA PHE A 72 12.06 -0.25 -1.93
C PHE A 72 10.61 -0.13 -2.39
N ASP A 73 10.13 1.08 -2.52
CA ASP A 73 8.79 1.37 -3.00
C ASP A 73 8.84 1.85 -4.43
N LEU A 74 8.18 1.13 -5.32
CA LEU A 74 8.20 1.39 -6.74
C LEU A 74 6.79 1.69 -7.28
N LEU A 75 6.68 2.76 -8.05
CA LEU A 75 5.54 3.01 -8.92
C LEU A 75 5.96 2.62 -10.34
N ILE A 76 5.29 1.62 -10.89
CA ILE A 76 5.45 1.18 -12.27
C ILE A 76 4.33 1.79 -13.10
N ILE A 77 4.67 2.52 -14.13
CA ILE A 77 3.72 3.14 -15.06
C ILE A 77 3.76 2.36 -16.36
N VAL A 78 2.59 1.86 -16.78
CA VAL A 78 2.41 1.08 -18.02
C VAL A 78 1.53 1.84 -19.02
N ASN A 79 1.67 1.52 -20.31
CA ASN A 79 0.99 2.22 -21.38
C ASN A 79 -0.44 1.80 -21.66
N ASP A 80 -0.94 0.73 -21.01
CA ASP A 80 -2.30 0.23 -21.22
C ASP A 80 -2.91 -0.21 -19.88
N LYS A 81 -4.18 0.16 -19.62
CA LYS A 81 -4.89 -0.15 -18.38
C LYS A 81 -4.97 -1.65 -18.08
N ARG A 82 -5.09 -2.49 -19.10
CA ARG A 82 -5.15 -3.95 -18.95
C ARG A 82 -3.86 -4.54 -18.39
N LEU A 83 -2.73 -3.85 -18.56
CA LEU A 83 -1.45 -4.25 -18.01
C LEU A 83 -1.32 -3.97 -16.50
N THR A 84 -2.29 -3.28 -15.89
CA THR A 84 -2.28 -3.07 -14.44
C THR A 84 -2.87 -4.27 -13.67
N GLU A 85 -3.45 -5.26 -14.36
CA GLU A 85 -4.04 -6.44 -13.74
C GLU A 85 -2.98 -7.32 -13.07
N LYS A 86 -3.06 -7.39 -11.72
CA LYS A 86 -2.01 -8.02 -10.91
C LYS A 86 -1.81 -9.50 -11.22
N VAL A 87 -2.90 -10.25 -11.37
CA VAL A 87 -2.84 -11.71 -11.56
C VAL A 87 -2.18 -12.09 -12.88
N ASP A 88 -2.47 -11.33 -13.93
CA ASP A 88 -2.03 -11.67 -15.29
C ASP A 88 -0.56 -11.29 -15.57
N PHE A 89 -0.07 -10.21 -14.94
CA PHE A 89 1.22 -9.62 -15.32
C PHE A 89 2.22 -9.52 -14.17
N TRP A 90 1.78 -9.46 -12.91
CA TRP A 90 2.65 -9.05 -11.80
C TRP A 90 2.78 -10.07 -10.68
N LEU A 91 1.99 -11.16 -10.69
CA LEU A 91 2.03 -12.17 -9.64
C LEU A 91 3.39 -12.91 -9.62
N LYS A 92 3.92 -13.26 -10.80
CA LYS A 92 5.23 -13.91 -10.91
C LYS A 92 6.37 -13.01 -10.46
N LEU A 93 6.27 -11.70 -10.76
CA LEU A 93 7.22 -10.71 -10.25
C LEU A 93 7.23 -10.68 -8.72
N ASP A 94 6.05 -10.62 -8.09
CA ASP A 94 5.92 -10.63 -6.64
C ASP A 94 6.58 -11.89 -6.04
N ASP A 95 6.27 -13.08 -6.58
CA ASP A 95 6.84 -14.36 -6.15
C ASP A 95 8.37 -14.40 -6.33
N ARG A 96 8.89 -13.88 -7.45
CA ARG A 96 10.32 -13.85 -7.73
C ARG A 96 11.07 -12.91 -6.79
N LEU A 97 10.55 -11.71 -6.55
CA LEU A 97 11.15 -10.76 -5.61
C LEU A 97 11.22 -11.34 -4.19
N ILE A 98 10.16 -12.02 -3.74
CA ILE A 98 10.13 -12.71 -2.45
C ILE A 98 11.17 -13.85 -2.42
N ARG A 99 11.31 -14.62 -3.49
CA ARG A 99 12.28 -15.71 -3.57
C ARG A 99 13.72 -15.19 -3.53
N GLU A 100 14.03 -14.15 -4.33
CA GLU A 100 15.37 -13.54 -4.35
C GLU A 100 15.75 -12.92 -2.99
N LEU A 101 14.76 -12.40 -2.24
CA LEU A 101 14.98 -11.89 -0.89
C LEU A 101 15.16 -13.00 0.15
N ALA A 102 14.26 -14.00 0.17
CA ALA A 102 14.17 -14.96 1.27
C ALA A 102 15.02 -16.21 1.06
N ILE A 103 15.18 -16.67 -0.19
CA ILE A 103 15.84 -17.95 -0.54
C ILE A 103 17.20 -17.70 -1.16
N ASP A 104 17.24 -17.02 -2.31
CA ASP A 104 18.45 -16.81 -3.09
C ASP A 104 19.39 -15.77 -2.45
N LYS A 105 18.84 -14.89 -1.61
CA LYS A 105 19.54 -13.82 -0.89
C LYS A 105 20.37 -12.90 -1.79
N THR A 106 19.91 -12.74 -3.01
CA THR A 106 20.48 -11.79 -3.97
C THR A 106 19.97 -10.38 -3.71
N LEU A 107 18.76 -10.27 -3.11
CA LEU A 107 18.22 -9.05 -2.56
C LEU A 107 18.28 -9.08 -1.02
N HIS A 108 18.54 -7.93 -0.43
CA HIS A 108 18.56 -7.74 1.03
C HIS A 108 17.50 -6.74 1.50
N THR A 109 16.92 -6.00 0.56
CA THR A 109 15.86 -5.00 0.80
C THR A 109 14.56 -5.54 0.24
N PRO A 110 13.48 -5.61 1.04
CA PRO A 110 12.15 -5.95 0.53
C PRO A 110 11.72 -4.95 -0.55
N VAL A 111 10.92 -5.42 -1.50
CA VAL A 111 10.43 -4.59 -2.60
C VAL A 111 8.91 -4.60 -2.60
N ASN A 112 8.32 -3.41 -2.59
CA ASN A 112 6.90 -3.20 -2.82
C ASN A 112 6.71 -2.44 -4.13
N PHE A 113 5.68 -2.80 -4.88
CA PHE A 113 5.36 -2.05 -6.09
C PHE A 113 3.85 -1.89 -6.27
N ILE A 114 3.48 -0.80 -6.92
CA ILE A 114 2.13 -0.52 -7.41
C ILE A 114 2.21 -0.23 -8.91
N VAL A 115 1.15 -0.57 -9.63
CA VAL A 115 1.10 -0.41 -11.07
C VAL A 115 -0.06 0.47 -11.47
N HIS A 116 0.21 1.50 -12.25
CA HIS A 116 -0.78 2.44 -12.79
C HIS A 116 -0.48 2.76 -14.25
N THR A 117 -1.46 3.31 -14.94
CA THR A 117 -1.24 3.99 -16.22
C THR A 117 -0.79 5.44 -15.98
N LEU A 118 -0.14 6.04 -16.97
CA LEU A 118 0.22 7.47 -16.92
C LEU A 118 -1.04 8.34 -16.73
N GLN A 119 -2.16 7.96 -17.36
CA GLN A 119 -3.43 8.68 -17.19
C GLN A 119 -3.90 8.66 -15.73
N GLU A 120 -3.89 7.50 -15.06
CA GLU A 120 -4.33 7.41 -13.66
C GLU A 120 -3.46 8.23 -12.71
N VAL A 121 -2.14 8.24 -12.95
CA VAL A 121 -1.22 9.08 -12.17
C VAL A 121 -1.51 10.56 -12.40
N ASN A 122 -1.67 10.97 -13.66
CA ASN A 122 -1.97 12.36 -14.02
C ASN A 122 -3.34 12.82 -13.52
N ASP A 123 -4.35 11.96 -13.55
CA ASP A 123 -5.66 12.22 -12.93
C ASP A 123 -5.52 12.38 -11.41
N GLY A 124 -4.71 11.55 -10.78
CA GLY A 124 -4.39 11.69 -9.36
C GLY A 124 -3.74 13.04 -9.02
N LEU A 125 -2.79 13.50 -9.85
CA LEU A 125 -2.15 14.81 -9.71
C LEU A 125 -3.13 15.96 -9.94
N ALA A 126 -3.97 15.86 -10.99
CA ALA A 126 -4.99 16.86 -11.30
C ALA A 126 -6.05 16.99 -10.20
N HIS A 127 -6.35 15.89 -9.49
CA HIS A 127 -7.27 15.86 -8.36
C HIS A 127 -6.60 16.10 -7.01
N GLY A 128 -5.31 16.47 -6.96
CA GLY A 128 -4.58 16.80 -5.75
C GLY A 128 -4.52 15.64 -4.75
N ARG A 129 -4.35 14.40 -5.24
CA ARG A 129 -4.12 13.24 -4.37
C ARG A 129 -2.70 13.30 -3.83
N TYR A 130 -2.56 13.45 -2.52
CA TYR A 130 -1.27 13.67 -1.86
C TYR A 130 -0.24 12.59 -2.17
N PHE A 131 -0.66 11.32 -2.26
CA PHE A 131 0.24 10.23 -2.63
C PHE A 131 0.97 10.50 -3.95
N PHE A 132 0.24 10.82 -5.03
CA PHE A 132 0.86 11.10 -6.33
C PHE A 132 1.63 12.40 -6.34
N MET A 133 1.20 13.40 -5.55
CA MET A 133 1.93 14.65 -5.39
C MET A 133 3.29 14.42 -4.73
N ASP A 134 3.36 13.58 -3.69
CA ASP A 134 4.62 13.21 -3.04
C ASP A 134 5.53 12.43 -3.99
N VAL A 135 4.98 11.50 -4.76
CA VAL A 135 5.74 10.77 -5.80
C VAL A 135 6.27 11.73 -6.86
N ALA A 136 5.48 12.69 -7.32
CA ALA A 136 5.93 13.66 -8.31
C ALA A 136 7.02 14.61 -7.78
N LYS A 137 6.97 14.95 -6.49
CA LYS A 137 7.91 15.84 -5.81
C LYS A 137 9.24 15.18 -5.48
N ASP A 138 9.16 14.01 -4.83
CA ASP A 138 10.32 13.37 -4.19
C ASP A 138 10.80 12.13 -4.95
N GLY A 139 10.01 11.60 -5.89
CA GLY A 139 10.30 10.40 -6.64
C GLY A 139 11.54 10.51 -7.54
N ILE A 140 12.23 9.37 -7.68
CA ILE A 140 13.42 9.22 -8.52
C ILE A 140 13.08 8.25 -9.66
N ALA A 141 13.22 8.70 -10.91
CA ALA A 141 12.99 7.86 -12.06
C ALA A 141 14.16 6.89 -12.25
N LEU A 142 13.89 5.59 -12.08
CA LEU A 142 14.83 4.51 -12.38
C LEU A 142 14.80 4.12 -13.86
N HIS A 143 13.68 4.38 -14.53
CA HIS A 143 13.47 4.15 -15.94
C HIS A 143 12.42 5.12 -16.49
N GLU A 144 12.66 5.63 -17.69
CA GLU A 144 11.73 6.41 -18.50
C GLU A 144 11.86 5.96 -19.96
N PHE A 145 10.75 5.53 -20.57
CA PHE A 145 10.72 5.13 -21.98
C PHE A 145 10.70 6.34 -22.91
N ASP A 146 10.01 7.39 -22.51
CA ASP A 146 9.90 8.64 -23.25
C ASP A 146 9.95 9.84 -22.29
N ASP A 147 10.14 11.03 -22.83
CA ASP A 147 10.28 12.29 -22.07
C ASP A 147 8.94 12.88 -21.62
N LYS A 148 7.83 12.11 -21.68
CA LYS A 148 6.52 12.60 -21.23
C LYS A 148 6.54 12.88 -19.73
N PRO A 149 6.40 14.15 -19.31
CA PRO A 149 6.41 14.49 -17.91
C PRO A 149 5.11 14.06 -17.25
N LEU A 150 5.16 13.89 -15.93
CA LEU A 150 3.95 13.86 -15.12
C LEU A 150 3.30 15.25 -15.15
N HIS A 151 1.96 15.30 -15.06
CA HIS A 151 1.24 16.57 -15.00
C HIS A 151 1.66 17.37 -13.76
N THR A 152 1.58 18.70 -13.86
CA THR A 152 1.80 19.58 -12.71
C THR A 152 0.73 19.30 -11.66
N PRO A 153 1.13 19.01 -10.40
CA PRO A 153 0.19 18.78 -9.32
C PRO A 153 -0.74 19.99 -9.11
N LYS A 154 -2.04 19.71 -8.90
CA LYS A 154 -3.03 20.71 -8.50
C LYS A 154 -3.48 20.43 -7.06
N PRO A 155 -2.83 21.06 -6.06
CA PRO A 155 -3.25 20.88 -4.67
C PRO A 155 -4.72 21.26 -4.49
N LYS A 156 -5.42 20.52 -3.63
CA LYS A 156 -6.78 20.90 -3.22
C LYS A 156 -6.73 22.14 -2.34
N THR A 157 -7.80 22.93 -2.39
CA THR A 157 -7.99 23.94 -1.35
C THR A 157 -8.21 23.24 0.00
N PRO A 158 -7.94 23.93 1.14
CA PRO A 158 -8.17 23.35 2.46
C PRO A 158 -9.61 22.84 2.64
N GLU A 159 -10.61 23.55 2.10
CA GLU A 159 -12.02 23.19 2.16
C GLU A 159 -12.31 21.90 1.36
N GLN A 160 -11.75 21.80 0.16
CA GLN A 160 -11.89 20.60 -0.68
C GLN A 160 -11.21 19.39 -0.04
N ALA A 161 -10.04 19.59 0.56
CA ALA A 161 -9.31 18.55 1.26
C ALA A 161 -10.09 18.06 2.50
N LEU A 162 -10.65 19.00 3.27
CA LEU A 162 -11.50 18.69 4.42
C LEU A 162 -12.75 17.90 4.03
N ALA A 163 -13.48 18.38 3.01
CA ALA A 163 -14.69 17.70 2.54
C ALA A 163 -14.41 16.26 2.11
N MET A 164 -13.33 16.03 1.35
CA MET A 164 -12.94 14.70 0.90
C MET A 164 -12.47 13.80 2.06
N ALA A 165 -11.70 14.33 3.02
CA ALA A 165 -11.26 13.56 4.18
C ALA A 165 -12.46 13.08 5.02
N ARG A 166 -13.46 13.95 5.22
CA ARG A 166 -14.71 13.60 5.93
C ARG A 166 -15.51 12.53 5.19
N GLU A 167 -15.71 12.71 3.88
CA GLU A 167 -16.41 11.74 3.03
C GLU A 167 -15.80 10.34 3.14
N TYR A 168 -14.47 10.22 3.00
CA TYR A 168 -13.79 8.95 3.17
C TYR A 168 -13.91 8.38 4.58
N PHE A 169 -13.80 9.20 5.60
CA PHE A 169 -13.92 8.75 6.98
C PHE A 169 -15.32 8.23 7.29
N GLU A 170 -16.36 8.95 6.86
CA GLU A 170 -17.77 8.61 7.07
C GLU A 170 -18.20 7.36 6.27
N GLU A 171 -17.59 7.10 5.11
CA GLU A 171 -17.88 5.93 4.31
C GLU A 171 -17.14 4.68 4.84
N TRP A 172 -15.82 4.79 5.03
CA TRP A 172 -14.97 3.62 5.20
C TRP A 172 -14.89 3.12 6.64
N LEU A 173 -14.88 4.00 7.64
CA LEU A 173 -14.81 3.58 9.04
C LEU A 173 -16.05 2.78 9.48
N PRO A 174 -17.29 3.20 9.19
CA PRO A 174 -18.47 2.40 9.52
C PRO A 174 -18.48 1.04 8.81
N SER A 175 -17.96 0.98 7.56
CA SER A 175 -17.80 -0.29 6.84
C SER A 175 -16.85 -1.25 7.56
N ALA A 176 -15.69 -0.76 8.03
CA ALA A 176 -14.76 -1.55 8.84
C ALA A 176 -15.41 -2.08 10.13
N GLN A 177 -16.15 -1.22 10.83
CA GLN A 177 -16.88 -1.58 12.05
C GLN A 177 -17.98 -2.60 11.78
N SER A 178 -18.63 -2.55 10.61
CA SER A 178 -19.63 -3.53 10.21
C SER A 178 -19.03 -4.93 10.04
N PHE A 179 -17.90 -5.05 9.36
CA PHE A 179 -17.17 -6.31 9.26
C PHE A 179 -16.69 -6.80 10.63
N HIS A 180 -16.24 -5.92 11.51
CA HIS A 180 -15.84 -6.30 12.88
C HIS A 180 -17.02 -6.84 13.70
N ARG A 181 -18.23 -6.27 13.57
CA ARG A 181 -19.45 -6.86 14.15
C ARG A 181 -19.76 -8.22 13.56
N GLY A 182 -19.62 -8.38 12.21
CA GLY A 182 -19.77 -9.67 11.53
C GLY A 182 -18.83 -10.74 12.08
N TYR A 183 -17.57 -10.38 12.30
CA TYR A 183 -16.59 -11.24 12.96
C TYR A 183 -17.08 -11.74 14.35
N LYS A 184 -17.54 -10.82 15.22
CA LYS A 184 -18.02 -11.19 16.57
C LYS A 184 -19.23 -12.15 16.51
N HIS A 185 -20.17 -11.90 15.60
CA HIS A 185 -21.30 -12.80 15.38
C HIS A 185 -20.85 -14.18 14.88
N ALA A 186 -19.95 -14.23 13.90
CA ALA A 186 -19.45 -15.49 13.34
C ALA A 186 -18.66 -16.33 14.36
N VAL A 187 -17.91 -15.68 15.27
CA VAL A 187 -17.27 -16.38 16.42
C VAL A 187 -18.34 -16.98 17.33
N GLY A 188 -19.40 -16.21 17.66
CA GLY A 188 -20.50 -16.68 18.49
C GLY A 188 -21.25 -17.88 17.89
N ASP A 189 -21.34 -17.94 16.56
CA ASP A 189 -21.96 -19.05 15.82
C ASP A 189 -21.02 -20.25 15.59
N GLY A 190 -19.72 -20.13 15.99
CA GLY A 190 -18.70 -21.15 15.76
C GLY A 190 -18.20 -21.24 14.31
N ASP A 191 -18.59 -20.30 13.43
CA ASP A 191 -18.09 -20.24 12.05
C ASP A 191 -16.75 -19.49 11.99
N LEU A 192 -15.69 -20.20 12.38
CA LEU A 192 -14.35 -19.61 12.51
C LEU A 192 -13.76 -19.17 11.16
N LYS A 193 -14.17 -19.79 10.04
CA LYS A 193 -13.68 -19.36 8.72
C LYS A 193 -14.31 -18.04 8.29
N LYS A 194 -15.62 -17.91 8.48
CA LYS A 194 -16.32 -16.65 8.22
C LYS A 194 -15.79 -15.54 9.14
N ALA A 195 -15.58 -15.85 10.42
CA ALA A 195 -14.99 -14.92 11.38
C ALA A 195 -13.62 -14.41 10.92
N ALA A 196 -12.75 -15.30 10.45
CA ALA A 196 -11.43 -14.91 9.92
C ALA A 196 -11.53 -14.00 8.69
N PHE A 197 -12.46 -14.31 7.78
CA PHE A 197 -12.69 -13.48 6.60
C PHE A 197 -13.23 -12.09 6.97
N ASP A 198 -14.24 -12.03 7.83
CA ASP A 198 -14.82 -10.75 8.28
C ASP A 198 -13.78 -9.91 9.03
N LEU A 199 -12.92 -10.53 9.83
CA LEU A 199 -11.86 -9.85 10.56
C LEU A 199 -10.77 -9.32 9.61
N HIS A 200 -10.41 -10.10 8.57
CA HIS A 200 -9.55 -9.62 7.48
C HIS A 200 -10.14 -8.39 6.81
N GLN A 201 -11.43 -8.44 6.43
CA GLN A 201 -12.09 -7.31 5.79
C GLN A 201 -12.16 -6.07 6.70
N SER A 202 -12.37 -6.27 7.99
CA SER A 202 -12.31 -5.16 8.96
C SER A 202 -10.95 -4.49 8.97
N ALA A 203 -9.86 -5.26 9.10
CA ALA A 203 -8.50 -4.73 9.08
C ALA A 203 -8.16 -4.04 7.75
N GLU A 204 -8.55 -4.64 6.63
CA GLU A 204 -8.37 -4.06 5.30
C GLU A 204 -9.05 -2.69 5.17
N ARG A 205 -10.33 -2.60 5.60
CA ARG A 205 -11.08 -1.34 5.57
C ARG A 205 -10.49 -0.28 6.49
N LEU A 206 -9.95 -0.65 7.64
CA LEU A 206 -9.25 0.29 8.53
C LEU A 206 -8.01 0.88 7.87
N TYR A 207 -7.20 0.06 7.21
CA TYR A 207 -6.05 0.56 6.46
C TYR A 207 -6.45 1.45 5.29
N HIS A 208 -7.48 1.07 4.54
CA HIS A 208 -8.02 1.94 3.49
C HIS A 208 -8.51 3.27 4.06
N THR A 209 -9.18 3.27 5.21
CA THR A 209 -9.66 4.51 5.87
C THR A 209 -8.50 5.47 6.12
N VAL A 210 -7.45 5.04 6.81
CA VAL A 210 -6.35 5.94 7.16
C VAL A 210 -5.57 6.41 5.92
N LEU A 211 -5.36 5.53 4.93
CA LEU A 211 -4.71 5.90 3.68
C LEU A 211 -5.52 6.95 2.90
N LEU A 212 -6.82 6.75 2.76
CA LEU A 212 -7.71 7.68 2.05
C LEU A 212 -7.82 9.02 2.75
N VAL A 213 -8.01 9.04 4.07
CA VAL A 213 -8.12 10.28 4.84
C VAL A 213 -6.83 11.10 4.84
N CYS A 214 -5.68 10.43 4.95
CA CYS A 214 -4.40 11.11 5.05
C CYS A 214 -3.78 11.46 3.69
N THR A 215 -3.99 10.63 2.65
CA THR A 215 -3.29 10.75 1.36
C THR A 215 -4.20 10.92 0.15
N PHE A 216 -5.52 10.78 0.32
CA PHE A 216 -6.53 10.73 -0.74
C PHE A 216 -6.28 9.64 -1.78
N TYR A 217 -5.57 8.59 -1.39
CA TYR A 217 -5.24 7.46 -2.24
C TYR A 217 -5.16 6.17 -1.42
N THR A 218 -5.61 5.08 -2.01
CA THR A 218 -5.33 3.72 -1.54
C THR A 218 -5.14 2.79 -2.73
N PRO A 219 -4.19 1.86 -2.69
CA PRO A 219 -4.02 0.88 -3.76
C PRO A 219 -5.17 -0.12 -3.75
N HIS A 220 -5.61 -0.54 -4.94
CA HIS A 220 -6.68 -1.54 -5.11
C HIS A 220 -6.13 -2.96 -4.91
N VAL A 221 -5.81 -3.30 -3.67
CA VAL A 221 -5.24 -4.61 -3.31
C VAL A 221 -5.90 -5.15 -2.04
N HIS A 222 -5.98 -6.48 -1.94
CA HIS A 222 -6.45 -7.19 -0.74
C HIS A 222 -5.28 -7.73 0.10
N ASN A 223 -4.08 -7.23 -0.09
CA ASN A 223 -2.90 -7.65 0.62
C ASN A 223 -2.72 -6.82 1.90
N LEU A 224 -3.14 -7.39 3.05
CA LEU A 224 -3.02 -6.72 4.35
C LEU A 224 -1.57 -6.36 4.70
N GLY A 225 -0.60 -7.18 4.33
CA GLY A 225 0.81 -6.89 4.58
C GLY A 225 1.25 -5.62 3.87
N PHE A 226 0.88 -5.47 2.62
CA PHE A 226 1.17 -4.29 1.83
C PHE A 226 0.45 -3.03 2.36
N LEU A 227 -0.86 -3.12 2.61
CA LEU A 227 -1.64 -2.01 3.17
C LEU A 227 -1.09 -1.55 4.53
N ARG A 228 -0.72 -2.51 5.37
CA ARG A 228 -0.09 -2.27 6.67
C ARG A 228 1.19 -1.45 6.53
N ILE A 229 2.12 -1.85 5.66
CA ILE A 229 3.37 -1.15 5.41
C ILE A 229 3.11 0.29 4.96
N GLN A 230 2.17 0.49 4.03
CA GLN A 230 1.82 1.83 3.56
C GLN A 230 1.23 2.70 4.67
N ALA A 231 0.36 2.15 5.51
CA ALA A 231 -0.28 2.86 6.60
C ALA A 231 0.70 3.17 7.76
N GLU A 232 1.53 2.21 8.17
CA GLU A 232 2.51 2.38 9.26
C GLU A 232 3.53 3.51 8.97
N ARG A 233 3.73 3.88 7.70
CA ARG A 233 4.55 5.04 7.31
C ARG A 233 3.91 6.39 7.60
N LEU A 234 2.61 6.42 7.69
CA LEU A 234 1.87 7.65 7.98
C LEU A 234 1.92 7.99 9.45
N ASP A 235 1.83 6.95 10.31
CA ASP A 235 1.82 7.13 11.75
C ASP A 235 2.30 5.88 12.48
N MET A 236 3.28 6.05 13.38
CA MET A 236 3.87 4.94 14.14
C MET A 236 2.91 4.25 15.11
N ARG A 237 1.81 4.90 15.52
CA ARG A 237 0.77 4.29 16.36
C ARG A 237 0.13 3.05 15.70
N LEU A 238 0.14 2.97 14.38
CA LEU A 238 -0.37 1.81 13.64
C LEU A 238 0.55 0.58 13.75
N VAL A 239 1.82 0.79 14.08
CA VAL A 239 2.79 -0.31 14.32
C VAL A 239 2.43 -1.08 15.58
N ASP A 240 1.98 -0.37 16.62
CA ASP A 240 1.72 -0.94 17.94
C ASP A 240 0.49 -1.86 17.98
N ALA A 241 -0.41 -1.74 17.00
CA ALA A 241 -1.59 -2.61 16.87
C ALA A 241 -1.23 -4.09 16.63
N TRP A 242 -0.04 -4.37 16.14
CA TRP A 242 0.39 -5.73 15.79
C TRP A 242 1.70 -6.11 16.49
N PRO A 243 1.65 -6.77 17.66
CA PRO A 243 2.83 -7.37 18.27
C PRO A 243 3.55 -8.29 17.28
N ARG A 244 4.88 -8.17 17.18
CA ARG A 244 5.69 -8.90 16.19
C ARG A 244 6.96 -9.52 16.74
N GLU A 245 7.18 -9.39 18.04
CA GLU A 245 8.37 -9.89 18.71
C GLU A 245 8.40 -11.42 18.71
N ARG A 246 7.25 -12.06 18.99
CA ARG A 246 7.13 -13.51 19.06
C ARG A 246 6.83 -14.11 17.68
N ARG A 247 7.38 -15.30 17.44
CA ARG A 247 7.09 -16.06 16.22
C ARG A 247 5.59 -16.37 16.08
N GLU A 248 4.92 -16.66 17.20
CA GLU A 248 3.49 -16.98 17.24
C GLU A 248 2.64 -15.80 16.78
N ASP A 249 2.95 -14.57 17.22
CA ASP A 249 2.21 -13.37 16.84
C ASP A 249 2.30 -13.12 15.33
N ARG A 250 3.51 -13.28 14.77
CA ARG A 250 3.71 -13.20 13.32
C ARG A 250 2.93 -14.27 12.57
N ALA A 251 2.90 -15.51 13.09
CA ALA A 251 2.16 -16.62 12.47
C ALA A 251 0.63 -16.38 12.49
N ARG A 252 0.10 -15.80 13.57
CA ARG A 252 -1.34 -15.40 13.64
C ARG A 252 -1.68 -14.34 12.61
N PHE A 253 -0.83 -13.32 12.46
CA PHE A 253 -1.02 -12.29 11.43
C PHE A 253 -0.97 -12.87 10.00
N GLU A 254 -0.05 -13.83 9.73
CA GLU A 254 -0.04 -14.53 8.44
C GLU A 254 -1.35 -15.28 8.17
N LYS A 255 -1.94 -15.96 9.17
CA LYS A 255 -3.24 -16.60 9.02
C LYS A 255 -4.34 -15.58 8.67
N LEU A 256 -4.33 -14.39 9.28
CA LEU A 256 -5.28 -13.33 8.94
C LEU A 256 -5.08 -12.84 7.50
N LYS A 257 -3.84 -12.64 7.06
CA LYS A 257 -3.53 -12.26 5.65
C LYS A 257 -4.10 -13.28 4.66
N GLU A 258 -3.92 -14.55 4.95
CA GLU A 258 -4.39 -15.64 4.09
C GLU A 258 -5.92 -15.81 4.08
N ALA A 259 -6.63 -15.28 5.08
CA ALA A 259 -8.07 -15.50 5.25
C ALA A 259 -8.89 -14.98 4.07
N TYR A 260 -8.46 -13.91 3.40
CA TYR A 260 -9.16 -13.38 2.24
C TYR A 260 -9.43 -14.44 1.16
N VAL A 261 -8.46 -15.27 0.88
CA VAL A 261 -8.59 -16.36 -0.10
C VAL A 261 -8.88 -17.70 0.57
N LYS A 262 -8.03 -18.08 1.53
CA LYS A 262 -8.05 -19.46 2.05
C LYS A 262 -9.27 -19.76 2.93
N ALA A 263 -9.82 -18.79 3.66
CA ALA A 263 -11.01 -19.03 4.47
C ALA A 263 -12.23 -19.40 3.60
N ARG A 264 -12.32 -18.83 2.39
CA ARG A 264 -13.44 -19.07 1.46
C ARG A 264 -13.26 -20.31 0.62
N TYR A 265 -12.03 -20.59 0.15
CA TYR A 265 -11.79 -21.56 -0.92
C TYR A 265 -10.98 -22.79 -0.48
N SER A 266 -10.26 -22.73 0.65
CA SER A 266 -9.42 -23.83 1.08
C SER A 266 -10.07 -24.67 2.19
N LYS A 267 -10.20 -25.96 1.94
CA LYS A 267 -10.61 -26.93 2.98
C LYS A 267 -9.53 -27.12 4.07
N HIS A 268 -8.30 -26.73 3.79
CA HIS A 268 -7.14 -26.89 4.69
C HIS A 268 -6.88 -25.69 5.58
N TYR A 269 -7.56 -24.56 5.34
CA TYR A 269 -7.42 -23.40 6.23
C TYR A 269 -7.92 -23.72 7.63
N ARG A 270 -7.09 -23.48 8.62
CA ARG A 270 -7.39 -23.72 10.04
C ARG A 270 -7.01 -22.50 10.86
N ILE A 271 -7.94 -22.06 11.65
CA ILE A 271 -7.76 -21.01 12.65
C ILE A 271 -8.54 -21.41 13.90
N THR A 272 -7.99 -21.15 15.08
CA THR A 272 -8.64 -21.42 16.34
C THR A 272 -9.40 -20.20 16.86
N GLU A 273 -10.32 -20.43 17.79
CA GLU A 273 -11.05 -19.33 18.44
C GLU A 273 -10.12 -18.42 19.24
N ASP A 274 -9.11 -18.99 19.92
CA ASP A 274 -8.10 -18.21 20.65
C ASP A 274 -7.24 -17.33 19.73
N GLU A 275 -6.86 -17.85 18.56
CA GLU A 275 -6.16 -17.05 17.54
C GLU A 275 -7.04 -15.92 17.03
N LEU A 276 -8.32 -16.18 16.79
CA LEU A 276 -9.28 -15.17 16.34
C LEU A 276 -9.54 -14.11 17.40
N ARG A 277 -9.65 -14.48 18.67
CA ARG A 277 -9.80 -13.51 19.78
C ARG A 277 -8.60 -12.58 19.84
N TRP A 278 -7.38 -13.14 19.85
CA TRP A 278 -6.16 -12.35 19.85
C TRP A 278 -6.06 -11.40 18.64
N LEU A 279 -6.38 -11.90 17.44
CA LEU A 279 -6.44 -11.08 16.24
C LEU A 279 -7.53 -10.01 16.31
N GLY A 280 -8.68 -10.32 16.91
CA GLY A 280 -9.77 -9.40 17.18
C GLY A 280 -9.34 -8.22 18.04
N ASP A 281 -8.60 -8.50 19.12
CA ASP A 281 -8.04 -7.47 20.02
C ASP A 281 -7.06 -6.56 19.25
N CYS A 282 -6.22 -7.14 18.39
CA CYS A 282 -5.31 -6.38 17.52
C CYS A 282 -6.07 -5.48 16.53
N VAL A 283 -7.15 -5.96 15.93
CA VAL A 283 -7.98 -5.17 15.00
C VAL A 283 -8.74 -4.06 15.74
N GLU A 284 -9.17 -4.30 16.99
CA GLU A 284 -9.76 -3.26 17.83
C GLU A 284 -8.75 -2.15 18.14
N GLU A 285 -7.49 -2.51 18.47
CA GLU A 285 -6.42 -1.54 18.69
C GLU A 285 -6.12 -0.75 17.43
N LEU A 286 -6.01 -1.44 16.27
CA LEU A 286 -5.88 -0.80 14.97
C LEU A 286 -7.03 0.19 14.71
N GLY A 287 -8.28 -0.20 15.04
CA GLY A 287 -9.45 0.66 14.88
C GLY A 287 -9.37 1.93 15.75
N ARG A 288 -8.89 1.81 17.00
CA ARG A 288 -8.67 2.97 17.88
C ARG A 288 -7.61 3.91 17.31
N ALA A 289 -6.47 3.37 16.87
CA ALA A 289 -5.40 4.16 16.26
C ALA A 289 -5.88 4.87 14.99
N VAL A 290 -6.55 4.16 14.07
CA VAL A 290 -7.10 4.73 12.84
C VAL A 290 -8.09 5.85 13.13
N HIS A 291 -9.02 5.64 14.08
CA HIS A 291 -9.98 6.68 14.46
C HIS A 291 -9.27 7.94 14.98
N ALA A 292 -8.30 7.78 15.88
CA ALA A 292 -7.55 8.91 16.44
C ALA A 292 -6.79 9.69 15.35
N ILE A 293 -6.02 8.98 14.51
CA ILE A 293 -5.22 9.58 13.42
C ILE A 293 -6.12 10.33 12.42
N CYS A 294 -7.20 9.70 11.99
CA CYS A 294 -8.13 10.31 11.05
C CYS A 294 -8.84 11.55 11.65
N SER A 295 -9.25 11.49 12.92
CA SER A 295 -9.88 12.61 13.60
C SER A 295 -8.92 13.79 13.76
N GLU A 296 -7.66 13.54 14.14
CA GLU A 296 -6.60 14.55 14.22
C GLU A 296 -6.36 15.19 12.84
N ARG A 297 -6.27 14.34 11.79
CA ARG A 297 -6.07 14.83 10.43
C ARG A 297 -7.22 15.71 9.95
N ILE A 298 -8.47 15.34 10.23
CA ILE A 298 -9.65 16.13 9.91
C ILE A 298 -9.61 17.46 10.66
N ALA A 299 -9.29 17.46 11.96
CA ALA A 299 -9.16 18.68 12.76
C ALA A 299 -8.08 19.63 12.22
N GLU A 300 -6.93 19.10 11.78
CA GLU A 300 -5.88 19.90 11.11
C GLU A 300 -6.41 20.57 9.82
N LEU A 301 -7.16 19.82 9.02
CA LEU A 301 -7.74 20.36 7.77
C LEU A 301 -8.81 21.40 8.07
N GLU A 302 -9.62 21.23 9.12
CA GLU A 302 -10.59 22.23 9.60
C GLU A 302 -9.91 23.53 10.00
N ALA A 303 -8.82 23.43 10.80
CA ALA A 303 -8.06 24.61 11.22
C ALA A 303 -7.48 25.36 10.01
N ARG A 304 -6.99 24.66 8.99
CA ARG A 304 -6.47 25.26 7.76
C ARG A 304 -7.57 25.91 6.91
N ALA A 305 -8.73 25.28 6.80
CA ALA A 305 -9.88 25.81 6.08
C ALA A 305 -10.43 27.08 6.77
N GLY A 306 -10.44 27.12 8.10
CA GLY A 306 -10.89 28.29 8.86
C GLY A 306 -9.93 29.49 8.81
N GLN A 307 -8.65 29.27 8.46
CA GLN A 307 -7.65 30.35 8.31
C GLN A 307 -7.73 31.08 6.95
N ASN A 308 -8.38 30.48 5.96
CA ASN A 308 -8.63 31.08 4.64
C ASN A 308 -10.14 31.34 4.47
N PRO A 309 -10.68 32.48 4.96
CA PRO A 309 -12.09 32.77 4.67
C PRO A 309 -12.28 32.87 3.13
N PRO A 310 -13.42 32.40 2.58
CA PRO A 310 -13.66 32.50 1.16
C PRO A 310 -13.54 33.96 0.73
N LEU A 311 -12.76 34.20 -0.34
CA LEU A 311 -12.75 35.48 -1.02
C LEU A 311 -14.21 35.84 -1.33
N ALA A 312 -14.68 36.97 -0.80
CA ALA A 312 -16.00 37.45 -1.07
C ALA A 312 -16.26 37.48 -2.60
N PRO A 313 -17.42 37.05 -3.08
CA PRO A 313 -17.70 37.11 -4.50
C PRO A 313 -17.64 38.58 -4.95
N VAL A 314 -16.82 38.83 -6.01
CA VAL A 314 -16.72 40.10 -6.70
C VAL A 314 -17.98 40.34 -7.54
#